data_a56d63371919a4fef1bf72bc8df52c95
#
_entry.id   a56d63371919a4fef1bf72bc8df52c95
#
_cell.length_a   1.000
_cell.length_b   1.000
_cell.length_c   1.000
_cell.angle_alpha   90.00
_cell.angle_beta   90.00
_cell.angle_gamma   90.00
#
_symmetry.space_group_name_H-M   'P 1'
#
loop_
_entity.id
_entity.type
_entity.pdbx_description
1 polymer ?
#
loop_
_entity_poly.entity_id
_entity_poly.type
_entity_poly.pdbx_seq_one_letter_code
_entity_poly.pdbx_strand_id
1 'polypeptide(L)'
;MPKSNPFLDEVYSLSDLEFSQLNEAVTFRKNKEKFGFTTLDEAALKYQREVSCPNCGSISCKKDGKTKTGKQRYRCNSCGNGFVYLSNSIFNSTKKDFNTWAKYIALMIHYPSLELAQEICEISHPTAFLWRHKIFETVNGYQDHLKLRDR
;
A
#
# COMPACT_ATOMS: atom_id res chain seq x y z
N MET A 1 -27.96 27.34 21.81
CA MET A 1 -27.28 26.05 22.14
C MET A 1 -27.32 25.17 20.89
N PRO A 2 -26.21 24.65 20.41
CA PRO A 2 -26.25 23.69 19.30
C PRO A 2 -27.06 22.48 19.76
N LYS A 3 -28.00 22.03 18.92
CA LYS A 3 -28.79 20.82 19.17
C LYS A 3 -27.83 19.64 19.35
N SER A 4 -27.90 18.93 20.50
CA SER A 4 -27.13 17.70 20.71
C SER A 4 -27.48 16.72 19.58
N ASN A 5 -26.47 16.20 18.92
CA ASN A 5 -26.68 15.17 17.93
C ASN A 5 -26.58 13.81 18.65
N PRO A 6 -27.69 13.06 18.80
CA PRO A 6 -27.68 11.79 19.54
C PRO A 6 -26.61 10.81 19.07
N PHE A 7 -26.28 10.84 17.77
CA PHE A 7 -25.23 10.01 17.19
C PHE A 7 -23.83 10.38 17.72
N LEU A 8 -23.55 11.68 17.90
CA LEU A 8 -22.27 12.11 18.46
C LEU A 8 -22.16 11.76 19.95
N ASP A 9 -23.25 11.89 20.69
CA ASP A 9 -23.29 11.51 22.11
C ASP A 9 -23.01 10.00 22.27
N GLU A 10 -23.53 9.16 21.37
CA GLU A 10 -23.26 7.73 21.32
C GLU A 10 -21.78 7.43 20.99
N VAL A 11 -21.20 8.13 20.02
CA VAL A 11 -19.77 7.98 19.69
C VAL A 11 -18.87 8.39 20.85
N TYR A 12 -19.20 9.44 21.61
CA TYR A 12 -18.42 9.87 22.76
C TYR A 12 -18.57 8.94 23.98
N SER A 13 -19.57 8.08 23.99
CA SER A 13 -19.77 7.08 25.06
C SER A 13 -19.06 5.76 24.82
N LEU A 14 -18.45 5.58 23.62
CA LEU A 14 -17.72 4.35 23.28
C LEU A 14 -16.47 4.18 24.16
N SER A 15 -16.17 2.93 24.50
CA SER A 15 -14.88 2.57 25.05
C SER A 15 -13.76 2.71 24.01
N ASP A 16 -12.50 2.79 24.46
CA ASP A 16 -11.33 2.90 23.56
C ASP A 16 -11.29 1.80 22.51
N LEU A 17 -11.69 0.57 22.87
CA LEU A 17 -11.74 -0.57 21.95
C LEU A 17 -12.84 -0.38 20.88
N GLU A 18 -14.04 -0.02 21.29
CA GLU A 18 -15.17 0.23 20.36
C GLU A 18 -14.89 1.40 19.45
N PHE A 19 -14.30 2.49 19.98
CA PHE A 19 -13.87 3.63 19.19
C PHE A 19 -12.80 3.24 18.17
N SER A 20 -11.82 2.40 18.53
CA SER A 20 -10.81 1.89 17.60
C SER A 20 -11.45 1.09 16.46
N GLN A 21 -12.39 0.21 16.75
CA GLN A 21 -13.13 -0.59 15.75
C GLN A 21 -13.96 0.30 14.83
N LEU A 22 -14.64 1.30 15.38
CA LEU A 22 -15.39 2.28 14.58
C LEU A 22 -14.46 3.06 13.63
N ASN A 23 -13.32 3.51 14.13
CA ASN A 23 -12.35 4.23 13.32
C ASN A 23 -11.77 3.38 12.18
N GLU A 24 -11.52 2.09 12.42
CA GLU A 24 -11.13 1.15 11.37
C GLU A 24 -12.22 1.00 10.30
N ALA A 25 -13.48 0.81 10.71
CA ALA A 25 -14.60 0.67 9.80
C ALA A 25 -14.82 1.94 8.95
N VAL A 26 -14.71 3.12 9.56
CA VAL A 26 -14.80 4.42 8.86
C VAL A 26 -13.65 4.59 7.88
N THR A 27 -12.44 4.25 8.27
CA THR A 27 -11.25 4.32 7.41
C THR A 27 -11.36 3.37 6.23
N PHE A 28 -11.81 2.13 6.47
CA PHE A 28 -12.07 1.15 5.43
C PHE A 28 -13.09 1.67 4.40
N ARG A 29 -14.21 2.20 4.87
CA ARG A 29 -15.25 2.78 4.01
C ARG A 29 -14.73 3.95 3.19
N LYS A 30 -14.03 4.91 3.81
CA LYS A 30 -13.41 6.06 3.12
C LYS A 30 -12.43 5.62 2.04
N ASN A 31 -11.58 4.63 2.33
CA ASN A 31 -10.62 4.11 1.35
C ASN A 31 -11.33 3.45 0.18
N LYS A 32 -12.37 2.65 0.44
CA LYS A 32 -13.17 2.00 -0.60
C LYS A 32 -13.89 3.02 -1.49
N GLU A 33 -14.48 4.05 -0.92
CA GLU A 33 -15.16 5.13 -1.66
C GLU A 33 -14.17 5.96 -2.48
N LYS A 34 -13.02 6.33 -1.91
CA LYS A 34 -12.03 7.19 -2.55
C LYS A 34 -11.21 6.46 -3.62
N PHE A 35 -10.75 5.25 -3.33
CA PHE A 35 -9.79 4.53 -4.16
C PHE A 35 -10.43 3.34 -4.90
N GLY A 36 -11.58 2.83 -4.43
CA GLY A 36 -12.26 1.65 -4.96
C GLY A 36 -11.53 0.34 -4.64
N PHE A 37 -10.64 0.34 -3.64
CA PHE A 37 -9.96 -0.83 -3.08
C PHE A 37 -9.64 -0.60 -1.61
N THR A 38 -9.40 -1.68 -0.87
CA THR A 38 -9.12 -1.66 0.57
C THR A 38 -7.82 -2.36 0.94
N THR A 39 -7.32 -3.21 0.04
CA THR A 39 -6.08 -3.95 0.23
C THR A 39 -5.05 -3.62 -0.86
N LEU A 40 -3.77 -3.89 -0.58
CA LEU A 40 -2.70 -3.73 -1.57
C LEU A 40 -2.88 -4.66 -2.77
N ASP A 41 -3.39 -5.87 -2.53
CA ASP A 41 -3.64 -6.84 -3.61
C ASP A 41 -4.77 -6.38 -4.53
N GLU A 42 -5.85 -5.81 -3.99
CA GLU A 42 -6.93 -5.18 -4.78
C GLU A 42 -6.44 -3.96 -5.55
N ALA A 43 -5.65 -3.09 -4.91
CA ALA A 43 -5.03 -1.94 -5.56
C ALA A 43 -4.15 -2.39 -6.74
N ALA A 44 -3.30 -3.38 -6.49
CA ALA A 44 -2.43 -3.95 -7.47
C ALA A 44 -3.20 -4.49 -8.68
N LEU A 45 -4.26 -5.27 -8.45
CA LEU A 45 -5.11 -5.81 -9.53
C LEU A 45 -5.82 -4.69 -10.32
N LYS A 46 -6.32 -3.65 -9.63
CA LYS A 46 -7.05 -2.55 -10.28
C LYS A 46 -6.16 -1.72 -11.20
N TYR A 47 -4.91 -1.45 -10.79
CA TYR A 47 -3.98 -0.62 -11.55
C TYR A 47 -3.02 -1.41 -12.45
N GLN A 48 -3.14 -2.73 -12.43
CA GLN A 48 -2.35 -3.59 -13.30
C GLN A 48 -2.82 -3.47 -14.75
N ARG A 49 -1.95 -2.99 -15.63
CA ARG A 49 -2.19 -3.03 -17.07
C ARG A 49 -1.66 -4.32 -17.69
N GLU A 50 -0.43 -4.71 -17.32
CA GLU A 50 0.22 -5.93 -17.84
C GLU A 50 1.14 -6.55 -16.78
N VAL A 51 1.20 -7.88 -16.74
CA VAL A 51 2.14 -8.60 -15.88
C VAL A 51 3.46 -8.73 -16.62
N SER A 52 4.51 -8.10 -16.12
CA SER A 52 5.86 -8.25 -16.63
C SER A 52 6.75 -9.02 -15.66
N CYS A 53 7.66 -9.80 -16.19
CA CYS A 53 8.63 -10.57 -15.40
C CYS A 53 9.64 -9.62 -14.72
N PRO A 54 9.82 -9.67 -13.39
CA PRO A 54 10.78 -8.81 -12.70
C PRO A 54 12.24 -9.12 -13.02
N ASN A 55 12.52 -10.29 -13.61
CA ASN A 55 13.87 -10.72 -13.94
C ASN A 55 14.31 -10.33 -15.36
N CYS A 56 13.43 -10.48 -16.35
CA CYS A 56 13.79 -10.25 -17.77
C CYS A 56 12.88 -9.24 -18.48
N GLY A 57 11.91 -8.62 -17.81
CA GLY A 57 10.99 -7.65 -18.38
C GLY A 57 9.93 -8.22 -19.33
N SER A 58 9.98 -9.50 -19.67
CA SER A 58 9.04 -10.13 -20.61
C SER A 58 7.59 -10.06 -20.12
N ILE A 59 6.67 -9.71 -21.00
CA ILE A 59 5.21 -9.73 -20.75
C ILE A 59 4.61 -11.12 -20.95
N SER A 60 5.37 -12.06 -21.54
CA SER A 60 4.94 -13.45 -21.74
C SER A 60 4.97 -14.21 -20.43
N CYS A 61 3.93 -14.03 -19.61
CA CYS A 61 3.81 -14.65 -18.30
C CYS A 61 2.49 -15.42 -18.19
N LYS A 62 2.51 -16.58 -17.55
CA LYS A 62 1.32 -17.39 -17.27
C LYS A 62 1.04 -17.47 -15.77
N LYS A 63 -0.23 -17.66 -15.42
CA LYS A 63 -0.64 -17.94 -14.03
C LYS A 63 -0.08 -19.30 -13.61
N ASP A 64 0.54 -19.38 -12.43
CA ASP A 64 1.20 -20.56 -11.88
C ASP A 64 0.71 -20.83 -10.43
N GLY A 65 -0.59 -21.03 -10.28
CA GLY A 65 -1.22 -21.29 -8.99
C GLY A 65 -1.24 -20.10 -8.04
N LYS A 66 -1.38 -20.39 -6.74
CA LYS A 66 -1.40 -19.40 -5.66
C LYS A 66 -0.36 -19.73 -4.60
N THR A 67 0.08 -18.71 -3.86
CA THR A 67 0.90 -18.89 -2.66
C THR A 67 0.08 -19.48 -1.52
N LYS A 68 0.75 -19.93 -0.44
CA LYS A 68 0.08 -20.34 0.82
C LYS A 68 -0.79 -19.23 1.43
N THR A 69 -0.48 -17.97 1.13
CA THR A 69 -1.23 -16.78 1.57
C THR A 69 -2.31 -16.33 0.57
N GLY A 70 -2.63 -17.15 -0.44
CA GLY A 70 -3.69 -16.88 -1.42
C GLY A 70 -3.31 -15.96 -2.58
N LYS A 71 -2.10 -15.39 -2.60
CA LYS A 71 -1.66 -14.47 -3.66
C LYS A 71 -1.42 -15.22 -4.98
N GLN A 72 -1.84 -14.62 -6.10
CA GLN A 72 -1.62 -15.19 -7.43
C GLN A 72 -0.12 -15.24 -7.77
N ARG A 73 0.38 -16.43 -8.15
CA ARG A 73 1.72 -16.63 -8.69
C ARG A 73 1.69 -16.59 -10.21
N TYR A 74 2.79 -16.15 -10.77
CA TYR A 74 3.05 -16.12 -12.20
C TYR A 74 4.39 -16.82 -12.51
N ARG A 75 4.50 -17.35 -13.71
CA ARG A 75 5.75 -17.91 -14.25
C ARG A 75 6.02 -17.26 -15.61
N CYS A 76 7.23 -16.75 -15.76
CA CYS A 76 7.69 -16.21 -17.04
C CYS A 76 7.97 -17.34 -18.03
N ASN A 77 7.41 -17.24 -19.25
CA ASN A 77 7.67 -18.22 -20.29
C ASN A 77 9.07 -18.04 -20.92
N SER A 78 9.65 -16.83 -20.85
CA SER A 78 10.95 -16.53 -21.47
C SER A 78 12.14 -16.98 -20.60
N CYS A 79 12.10 -16.76 -19.28
CA CYS A 79 13.23 -17.09 -18.38
C CYS A 79 12.89 -18.10 -17.30
N GLY A 80 11.66 -18.62 -17.23
CA GLY A 80 11.22 -19.60 -16.24
C GLY A 80 11.05 -19.06 -14.82
N ASN A 81 11.34 -17.77 -14.55
CA ASN A 81 11.26 -17.19 -13.22
C ASN A 81 9.83 -17.20 -12.69
N GLY A 82 9.66 -17.66 -11.44
CA GLY A 82 8.39 -17.62 -10.71
C GLY A 82 8.32 -16.39 -9.80
N PHE A 83 7.21 -15.65 -9.86
CA PHE A 83 7.04 -14.43 -9.08
C PHE A 83 5.58 -14.21 -8.67
N VAL A 84 5.37 -13.33 -7.70
CA VAL A 84 4.04 -12.80 -7.36
C VAL A 84 3.92 -11.38 -7.87
N TYR A 85 2.69 -10.90 -8.02
CA TYR A 85 2.41 -9.63 -8.64
C TYR A 85 3.18 -8.43 -8.04
N LEU A 86 3.31 -8.39 -6.72
CA LEU A 86 4.00 -7.30 -6.02
C LEU A 86 5.54 -7.49 -5.92
N SER A 87 6.13 -8.52 -6.57
CA SER A 87 7.56 -8.82 -6.43
C SER A 87 8.48 -7.67 -6.87
N ASN A 88 8.02 -6.82 -7.78
CA ASN A 88 8.78 -5.68 -8.30
C ASN A 88 8.23 -4.31 -7.85
N SER A 89 7.51 -4.27 -6.74
CA SER A 89 6.95 -3.04 -6.19
C SER A 89 7.59 -2.66 -4.86
N ILE A 90 7.37 -1.41 -4.42
CA ILE A 90 7.78 -0.95 -3.09
C ILE A 90 7.17 -1.79 -1.96
N PHE A 91 6.07 -2.49 -2.25
CA PHE A 91 5.37 -3.36 -1.32
C PHE A 91 5.92 -4.79 -1.27
N ASN A 92 7.00 -5.08 -2.00
CA ASN A 92 7.62 -6.40 -1.96
C ASN A 92 8.05 -6.75 -0.54
N SER A 93 7.69 -7.96 -0.08
CA SER A 93 8.01 -8.49 1.25
C SER A 93 7.42 -7.72 2.43
N THR A 94 6.45 -6.83 2.21
CA THR A 94 5.77 -6.15 3.31
C THR A 94 4.80 -7.08 4.04
N LYS A 95 4.80 -6.98 5.38
CA LYS A 95 3.81 -7.63 6.26
C LYS A 95 2.75 -6.64 6.76
N LYS A 96 2.95 -5.34 6.49
CA LYS A 96 2.04 -4.28 6.91
C LYS A 96 0.95 -4.08 5.87
N ASP A 97 -0.21 -3.64 6.34
CA ASP A 97 -1.40 -3.41 5.54
C ASP A 97 -1.33 -2.13 4.69
N PHE A 98 -2.33 -1.96 3.85
CA PHE A 98 -2.47 -0.79 2.99
C PHE A 98 -2.60 0.52 3.78
N ASN A 99 -3.34 0.50 4.90
CA ASN A 99 -3.56 1.71 5.70
C ASN A 99 -2.26 2.21 6.33
N THR A 100 -1.42 1.31 6.84
CA THR A 100 -0.10 1.65 7.38
C THR A 100 0.79 2.29 6.31
N TRP A 101 0.79 1.75 5.10
CA TRP A 101 1.53 2.34 3.98
C TRP A 101 1.00 3.71 3.57
N ALA A 102 -0.32 3.86 3.48
CA ALA A 102 -0.95 5.13 3.13
C ALA A 102 -0.65 6.22 4.17
N LYS A 103 -0.72 5.88 5.47
CA LYS A 103 -0.32 6.77 6.57
C LYS A 103 1.15 7.18 6.44
N TYR A 104 2.04 6.22 6.22
CA TYR A 104 3.48 6.48 6.09
C TYR A 104 3.79 7.41 4.91
N ILE A 105 3.21 7.18 3.74
CA ILE A 105 3.39 8.03 2.56
C ILE A 105 2.88 9.46 2.82
N ALA A 106 1.69 9.60 3.43
CA ALA A 106 1.14 10.89 3.80
C ALA A 106 2.04 11.65 4.79
N LEU A 107 2.58 10.96 5.78
CA LEU A 107 3.53 11.54 6.74
C LEU A 107 4.82 11.99 6.06
N MET A 108 5.35 11.21 5.13
CA MET A 108 6.56 11.60 4.39
C MET A 108 6.41 12.91 3.60
N ILE A 109 5.21 13.16 3.07
CA ILE A 109 4.93 14.38 2.29
C ILE A 109 4.89 15.61 3.19
N HIS A 110 4.31 15.49 4.38
CA HIS A 110 4.06 16.62 5.28
C HIS A 110 5.08 16.76 6.42
N TYR A 111 5.64 15.63 6.86
CA TYR A 111 6.51 15.56 8.05
C TYR A 111 7.69 14.61 7.77
N PRO A 112 8.87 15.13 7.45
CA PRO A 112 10.03 14.32 7.08
C PRO A 112 10.70 13.57 8.24
N SER A 113 10.18 13.68 9.48
CA SER A 113 10.74 12.98 10.64
C SER A 113 10.48 11.47 10.58
N LEU A 114 11.56 10.68 10.78
CA LEU A 114 11.45 9.23 10.88
C LEU A 114 10.85 8.79 12.21
N GLU A 115 11.16 9.52 13.27
CA GLU A 115 10.68 9.27 14.63
C GLU A 115 9.17 9.37 14.69
N LEU A 116 8.61 10.45 14.13
CA LEU A 116 7.17 10.64 14.07
C LEU A 116 6.48 9.54 13.23
N ALA A 117 7.09 9.14 12.13
CA ALA A 117 6.56 8.08 11.28
C ALA A 117 6.58 6.71 11.98
N GLN A 118 7.59 6.42 12.82
CA GLN A 118 7.64 5.20 13.65
C GLN A 118 6.50 5.16 14.64
N GLU A 119 6.29 6.25 15.37
CA GLU A 119 5.26 6.36 16.40
C GLU A 119 3.86 6.22 15.80
N ILE A 120 3.52 7.02 14.77
CA ILE A 120 2.18 7.04 14.19
C ILE A 120 1.85 5.76 13.39
N CYS A 121 2.85 5.17 12.72
CA CYS A 121 2.66 3.95 11.91
C CYS A 121 2.95 2.67 12.67
N GLU A 122 3.40 2.76 13.93
CA GLU A 122 3.76 1.61 14.77
C GLU A 122 4.73 0.65 14.04
N ILE A 123 5.78 1.23 13.47
CA ILE A 123 6.84 0.50 12.75
C ILE A 123 8.21 0.79 13.38
N SER A 124 9.15 -0.15 13.21
CA SER A 124 10.51 0.04 13.70
C SER A 124 11.30 1.05 12.87
N HIS A 125 12.31 1.69 13.46
CA HIS A 125 13.19 2.62 12.76
C HIS A 125 13.81 2.05 11.48
N PRO A 126 14.37 0.84 11.47
CA PRO A 126 14.88 0.23 10.24
C PRO A 126 13.80 0.09 9.15
N THR A 127 12.56 -0.23 9.54
CA THR A 127 11.44 -0.35 8.60
C THR A 127 11.09 1.01 8.01
N ALA A 128 10.97 2.06 8.83
CA ALA A 128 10.69 3.42 8.38
C ALA A 128 11.78 3.92 7.41
N PHE A 129 13.05 3.68 7.75
CA PHE A 129 14.19 4.04 6.92
C PHE A 129 14.16 3.33 5.56
N LEU A 130 13.98 2.00 5.55
CA LEU A 130 13.90 1.21 4.32
C LEU A 130 12.72 1.61 3.43
N TRP A 131 11.56 1.91 4.03
CA TRP A 131 10.39 2.35 3.28
C TRP A 131 10.62 3.70 2.62
N ARG A 132 11.28 4.62 3.32
CA ARG A 132 11.66 5.92 2.77
C ARG A 132 12.53 5.77 1.53
N HIS A 133 13.57 4.94 1.60
CA HIS A 133 14.44 4.67 0.46
C HIS A 133 13.69 4.07 -0.73
N LYS A 134 12.87 3.04 -0.51
CA LYS A 134 12.05 2.43 -1.57
C LYS A 134 11.14 3.44 -2.27
N ILE A 135 10.52 4.35 -1.51
CA ILE A 135 9.64 5.37 -2.08
C ILE A 135 10.46 6.36 -2.92
N PHE A 136 11.58 6.86 -2.41
CA PHE A 136 12.44 7.78 -3.15
C PHE A 136 13.01 7.17 -4.42
N GLU A 137 13.49 5.95 -4.39
CA GLU A 137 13.96 5.23 -5.58
C GLU A 137 12.85 5.11 -6.64
N THR A 138 11.63 4.81 -6.22
CA THR A 138 10.48 4.71 -7.13
C THR A 138 10.13 6.07 -7.74
N VAL A 139 10.13 7.14 -6.94
CA VAL A 139 9.82 8.50 -7.42
C VAL A 139 10.92 8.99 -8.36
N ASN A 140 12.20 8.77 -8.04
CA ASN A 140 13.32 9.16 -8.89
C ASN A 140 13.28 8.41 -10.23
N GLY A 141 13.06 7.11 -10.22
CA GLY A 141 12.89 6.32 -11.44
C GLY A 141 11.72 6.83 -12.31
N TYR A 142 10.61 7.24 -11.70
CA TYR A 142 9.48 7.81 -12.42
C TYR A 142 9.79 9.17 -13.04
N GLN A 143 10.54 10.05 -12.36
CA GLN A 143 10.97 11.34 -12.89
C GLN A 143 11.87 11.18 -14.10
N ASP A 144 12.78 10.21 -14.10
CA ASP A 144 13.64 9.93 -15.22
C ASP A 144 12.85 9.45 -16.46
N HIS A 145 11.81 8.64 -16.25
CA HIS A 145 10.89 8.24 -17.32
C HIS A 145 10.10 9.42 -17.90
N LEU A 146 9.68 10.39 -17.08
CA LEU A 146 9.00 11.59 -17.56
C LEU A 146 9.93 12.46 -18.41
N LYS A 147 11.17 12.69 -17.98
CA LYS A 147 12.17 13.46 -18.74
C LYS A 147 12.49 12.86 -20.11
N LEU A 148 12.37 11.54 -20.28
CA LEU A 148 12.58 10.85 -21.55
C LEU A 148 11.40 10.97 -22.51
N ARG A 149 10.19 11.27 -22.03
CA ARG A 149 8.99 11.45 -22.87
C ARG A 149 8.87 12.87 -23.45
N ASP A 150 9.54 13.84 -22.85
CA ASP A 150 9.52 15.24 -23.26
C ASP A 150 10.68 15.61 -24.24
N ARG A 151 11.38 14.61 -24.77
CA ARG A 151 12.38 14.71 -25.84
C ARG A 151 11.85 14.03 -27.09
#